data_e1f117fb07110745e42dfb14ad01e6fc
#
_entry.id   e1f117fb07110745e42dfb14ad01e6fc
#
_cell.length_a   1.000
_cell.length_b   1.000
_cell.length_c   1.000
_cell.angle_alpha   90.00
_cell.angle_beta   90.00
_cell.angle_gamma   90.00
#
_symmetry.space_group_name_H-M   'P 1'
#
loop_
_entity.id
_entity.type
_entity.pdbx_description
1 polymer ?
#
loop_
_entity_poly.entity_id
_entity_poly.type
_entity_poly.pdbx_seq_one_letter_code
_entity_poly.pdbx_strand_id
1 'polypeptide(L)'
;MHGIIMDPTDQSFADIPSMPEVGVAAVKLFMAYKGMDYYATDDSIFKALQIAKKCGVTIMVHAENADIIDVKIKQLLAEGKTGTENFSLSRPVLCEAEATSRAVYMAKMADAPLFVVHVTNRAAAEVLREARDEGVQAFGETCTHYMSLNDKNLEKPNFEGAKYVCNPPLRPQSDVDFMWEAIQNGWLLAVSSDHCAVIGGFKVAKHRGINDFSKIPPGSPGVQDRLHMIWTYGVEKGKISRTKFVDVCCTTPAKICGIYPQKGEIAVGSDADIVIFDPNYKGVFNNETSLHDTDYNAYEGFEQIGRAEKVFLRGSLVAENG
;
A
#
# COMPACT_ATOMS: atom_id res chain seq x y z
N MET A 1 3.52 0.99 13.57
CA MET A 1 3.03 -0.41 13.66
C MET A 1 1.51 -0.38 13.55
N HIS A 2 0.89 -1.30 12.82
CA HIS A 2 -0.57 -1.44 12.76
C HIS A 2 -0.98 -2.89 13.02
N GLY A 3 -2.19 -3.07 13.52
CA GLY A 3 -2.82 -4.37 13.69
C GLY A 3 -3.77 -4.70 12.54
N ILE A 4 -4.13 -5.97 12.41
CA ILE A 4 -5.14 -6.46 11.47
C ILE A 4 -6.25 -7.11 12.30
N ILE A 5 -7.48 -6.67 12.11
CA ILE A 5 -8.64 -7.40 12.62
C ILE A 5 -8.97 -8.47 11.58
N MET A 6 -8.61 -9.72 11.88
CA MET A 6 -8.81 -10.85 10.96
C MET A 6 -10.28 -11.27 10.90
N ASP A 7 -10.91 -11.31 12.07
CA ASP A 7 -12.32 -11.61 12.23
C ASP A 7 -12.94 -10.50 13.09
N PRO A 8 -13.81 -9.62 12.52
CA PRO A 8 -14.42 -8.51 13.26
C PRO A 8 -15.46 -9.00 14.27
N THR A 9 -15.00 -9.66 15.32
CA THR A 9 -15.80 -10.16 16.44
C THR A 9 -15.92 -9.14 17.56
N ASP A 10 -16.83 -9.38 18.50
CA ASP A 10 -16.94 -8.55 19.70
C ASP A 10 -15.64 -8.51 20.51
N GLN A 11 -14.88 -9.61 20.55
CA GLN A 11 -13.57 -9.65 21.21
C GLN A 11 -12.56 -8.75 20.50
N SER A 12 -12.45 -8.85 19.17
CA SER A 12 -11.55 -8.01 18.38
C SER A 12 -11.84 -6.52 18.58
N PHE A 13 -13.11 -6.12 18.64
CA PHE A 13 -13.50 -4.73 18.94
C PHE A 13 -13.17 -4.33 20.37
N ALA A 14 -13.32 -5.24 21.34
CA ALA A 14 -12.98 -4.97 22.74
C ALA A 14 -11.47 -4.77 22.95
N ASP A 15 -10.62 -5.31 22.08
CA ASP A 15 -9.16 -5.21 22.16
C ASP A 15 -8.62 -3.88 21.60
N ILE A 16 -9.37 -3.18 20.73
CA ILE A 16 -8.91 -1.91 20.11
C ILE A 16 -8.45 -0.87 21.16
N PRO A 17 -9.16 -0.63 22.26
CA PRO A 17 -8.76 0.37 23.25
C PRO A 17 -7.41 0.12 23.92
N SER A 18 -6.98 -1.13 24.04
CA SER A 18 -5.69 -1.51 24.64
C SER A 18 -4.51 -1.45 23.66
N MET A 19 -4.75 -1.33 22.36
CA MET A 19 -3.71 -1.36 21.34
C MET A 19 -2.64 -0.25 21.49
N PRO A 20 -2.98 1.00 21.86
CA PRO A 20 -1.96 2.03 22.13
C PRO A 20 -0.98 1.64 23.23
N GLU A 21 -1.41 0.92 24.25
CA GLU A 21 -0.57 0.49 25.38
C GLU A 21 0.55 -0.46 24.94
N VAL A 22 0.30 -1.24 23.88
CA VAL A 22 1.29 -2.15 23.27
C VAL A 22 1.96 -1.55 22.03
N GLY A 23 1.79 -0.23 21.79
CA GLY A 23 2.45 0.51 20.70
C GLY A 23 1.81 0.32 19.33
N VAL A 24 0.55 -0.09 19.25
CA VAL A 24 -0.21 -0.19 17.99
C VAL A 24 -1.06 1.06 17.81
N ALA A 25 -0.71 1.89 16.83
CA ALA A 25 -1.38 3.16 16.55
C ALA A 25 -2.57 3.06 15.59
N ALA A 26 -2.66 1.97 14.84
CA ALA A 26 -3.69 1.80 13.82
C ALA A 26 -4.12 0.34 13.66
N VAL A 27 -5.36 0.14 13.24
CA VAL A 27 -5.97 -1.18 12.96
C VAL A 27 -6.49 -1.21 11.55
N LYS A 28 -6.16 -2.28 10.79
CA LYS A 28 -6.56 -2.45 9.39
C LYS A 28 -7.76 -3.38 9.26
N LEU A 29 -8.75 -2.94 8.47
CA LEU A 29 -9.94 -3.69 8.07
C LEU A 29 -9.99 -3.85 6.55
N PHE A 30 -10.66 -4.89 6.05
CA PHE A 30 -10.77 -5.18 4.63
C PHE A 30 -12.21 -5.09 4.16
N MET A 31 -12.50 -4.20 3.20
CA MET A 31 -13.80 -4.10 2.52
C MET A 31 -13.88 -5.05 1.32
N ALA A 32 -12.79 -5.74 0.99
CA ALA A 32 -12.69 -6.78 -0.02
C ALA A 32 -12.63 -8.18 0.60
N TYR A 33 -12.58 -9.22 -0.25
CA TYR A 33 -12.45 -10.63 0.16
C TYR A 33 -13.69 -11.18 0.88
N LYS A 34 -14.87 -10.89 0.36
CA LYS A 34 -16.14 -11.42 0.89
C LYS A 34 -16.08 -12.95 1.04
N GLY A 35 -16.53 -13.45 2.18
CA GLY A 35 -16.48 -14.86 2.54
C GLY A 35 -15.20 -15.32 3.23
N MET A 36 -14.21 -14.43 3.39
CA MET A 36 -13.04 -14.67 4.24
C MET A 36 -13.31 -14.12 5.66
N ASP A 37 -12.68 -14.72 6.66
CA ASP A 37 -12.90 -14.37 8.08
C ASP A 37 -12.55 -12.91 8.40
N TYR A 38 -11.60 -12.32 7.66
CA TYR A 38 -11.17 -10.92 7.80
C TYR A 38 -11.98 -9.90 6.98
N TYR A 39 -13.05 -10.33 6.28
CA TYR A 39 -13.94 -9.41 5.58
C TYR A 39 -14.73 -8.56 6.59
N ALA A 40 -14.62 -7.24 6.47
CA ALA A 40 -15.34 -6.30 7.32
C ALA A 40 -16.54 -5.69 6.58
N THR A 41 -17.72 -5.83 7.19
CA THR A 41 -18.96 -5.21 6.73
C THR A 41 -19.03 -3.74 7.16
N ASP A 42 -19.96 -2.97 6.59
CA ASP A 42 -20.09 -1.54 6.90
C ASP A 42 -20.40 -1.29 8.39
N ASP A 43 -21.21 -2.14 9.02
CA ASP A 43 -21.49 -2.06 10.47
C ASP A 43 -20.22 -2.31 11.30
N SER A 44 -19.40 -3.28 10.90
CA SER A 44 -18.11 -3.59 11.53
C SER A 44 -17.13 -2.41 11.44
N ILE A 45 -17.02 -1.81 10.26
CA ILE A 45 -16.14 -0.64 10.04
C ILE A 45 -16.64 0.55 10.84
N PHE A 46 -17.94 0.82 10.82
CA PHE A 46 -18.52 1.94 11.56
C PHE A 46 -18.35 1.76 13.08
N LYS A 47 -18.56 0.56 13.61
CA LYS A 47 -18.31 0.20 15.02
C LYS A 47 -16.84 0.43 15.39
N ALA A 48 -15.92 -0.04 14.55
CA ALA A 48 -14.47 0.16 14.75
C ALA A 48 -14.09 1.64 14.79
N LEU A 49 -14.60 2.47 13.87
CA LEU A 49 -14.39 3.92 13.84
C LEU A 49 -14.86 4.60 15.13
N GLN A 50 -16.05 4.25 15.63
CA GLN A 50 -16.60 4.80 16.88
C GLN A 50 -15.76 4.44 18.11
N ILE A 51 -15.18 3.23 18.13
CA ILE A 51 -14.30 2.79 19.22
C ILE A 51 -12.95 3.53 19.11
N ALA A 52 -12.35 3.51 17.91
CA ALA A 52 -11.05 4.08 17.63
C ALA A 52 -10.97 5.58 17.98
N LYS A 53 -12.04 6.35 17.69
CA LYS A 53 -12.17 7.76 18.10
C LYS A 53 -11.92 7.96 19.58
N LYS A 54 -12.36 7.05 20.43
CA LYS A 54 -12.30 7.19 21.89
C LYS A 54 -10.93 6.86 22.47
N CYS A 55 -10.12 6.09 21.75
CA CYS A 55 -8.81 5.61 22.24
C CYS A 55 -7.62 6.12 21.42
N GLY A 56 -7.85 6.97 20.39
CA GLY A 56 -6.79 7.55 19.59
C GLY A 56 -6.14 6.58 18.59
N VAL A 57 -6.80 5.47 18.27
CA VAL A 57 -6.37 4.53 17.23
C VAL A 57 -6.91 4.99 15.88
N THR A 58 -6.13 4.84 14.81
CA THR A 58 -6.58 5.14 13.45
C THR A 58 -7.10 3.86 12.78
N ILE A 59 -8.28 3.93 12.17
CA ILE A 59 -8.79 2.83 11.35
C ILE A 59 -8.22 2.95 9.95
N MET A 60 -7.57 1.89 9.49
CA MET A 60 -7.09 1.71 8.13
C MET A 60 -8.01 0.79 7.36
N VAL A 61 -8.27 1.08 6.07
CA VAL A 61 -9.12 0.22 5.24
C VAL A 61 -8.45 -0.13 3.91
N HIS A 62 -8.55 -1.41 3.53
CA HIS A 62 -8.45 -1.83 2.15
C HIS A 62 -9.81 -1.56 1.50
N ALA A 63 -9.89 -0.57 0.64
CA ALA A 63 -11.15 -0.07 0.11
C ALA A 63 -11.40 -0.58 -1.33
N GLU A 64 -12.04 -1.72 -1.46
CA GLU A 64 -12.59 -2.22 -2.73
C GLU A 64 -13.99 -2.81 -2.52
N ASN A 65 -14.89 -2.64 -3.48
CA ASN A 65 -16.24 -3.19 -3.43
C ASN A 65 -16.24 -4.69 -3.75
N ALA A 66 -16.30 -5.53 -2.72
CA ALA A 66 -16.23 -6.98 -2.83
C ALA A 66 -17.37 -7.58 -3.67
N ASP A 67 -18.60 -7.06 -3.54
CA ASP A 67 -19.76 -7.60 -4.26
C ASP A 67 -19.64 -7.42 -5.78
N ILE A 68 -19.20 -6.23 -6.21
CA ILE A 68 -18.97 -5.95 -7.64
C ILE A 68 -17.83 -6.78 -8.18
N ILE A 69 -16.74 -6.94 -7.43
CA ILE A 69 -15.58 -7.76 -7.80
C ILE A 69 -16.01 -9.21 -8.03
N ASP A 70 -16.78 -9.79 -7.12
CA ASP A 70 -17.26 -11.16 -7.24
C ASP A 70 -18.12 -11.38 -8.50
N VAL A 71 -18.99 -10.43 -8.82
CA VAL A 71 -19.79 -10.46 -10.05
C VAL A 71 -18.88 -10.38 -11.27
N LYS A 72 -17.89 -9.45 -11.27
CA LYS A 72 -16.96 -9.25 -12.39
C LYS A 72 -16.10 -10.48 -12.65
N ILE A 73 -15.56 -11.11 -11.60
CA ILE A 73 -14.79 -12.35 -11.72
C ILE A 73 -15.65 -13.44 -12.40
N LYS A 74 -16.86 -13.66 -11.91
CA LYS A 74 -17.78 -14.67 -12.48
C LYS A 74 -18.09 -14.40 -13.95
N GLN A 75 -18.33 -13.15 -14.33
CA GLN A 75 -18.60 -12.75 -15.72
C GLN A 75 -17.40 -13.05 -16.62
N LEU A 76 -16.19 -12.61 -16.23
CA LEU A 76 -14.97 -12.82 -17.02
C LEU A 76 -14.66 -14.30 -17.22
N LEU A 77 -14.77 -15.10 -16.17
CA LEU A 77 -14.55 -16.55 -16.25
C LEU A 77 -15.60 -17.24 -17.13
N ALA A 78 -16.87 -16.83 -17.08
CA ALA A 78 -17.93 -17.34 -17.95
C ALA A 78 -17.69 -16.98 -19.43
N GLU A 79 -17.00 -15.88 -19.72
CA GLU A 79 -16.56 -15.48 -21.06
C GLU A 79 -15.26 -16.19 -21.52
N GLY A 80 -14.70 -17.10 -20.71
CA GLY A 80 -13.43 -17.78 -20.99
C GLY A 80 -12.19 -16.92 -20.81
N LYS A 81 -12.30 -15.75 -20.17
CA LYS A 81 -11.21 -14.82 -19.88
C LYS A 81 -10.51 -15.24 -18.60
N THR A 82 -9.51 -16.10 -18.71
CA THR A 82 -8.83 -16.75 -17.56
C THR A 82 -7.41 -16.26 -17.31
N GLY A 83 -6.81 -15.51 -18.25
CA GLY A 83 -5.43 -15.04 -18.19
C GLY A 83 -5.23 -13.85 -17.27
N THR A 84 -3.97 -13.57 -16.93
CA THR A 84 -3.56 -12.50 -16.00
C THR A 84 -3.96 -11.09 -16.46
N GLU A 85 -4.06 -10.86 -17.77
CA GLU A 85 -4.48 -9.59 -18.38
C GLU A 85 -5.91 -9.18 -17.98
N ASN A 86 -6.73 -10.16 -17.55
CA ASN A 86 -8.10 -9.91 -17.11
C ASN A 86 -8.21 -9.53 -15.62
N PHE A 87 -7.11 -9.62 -14.88
CA PHE A 87 -7.14 -9.38 -13.44
C PHE A 87 -7.62 -7.96 -13.10
N SER A 88 -7.07 -6.93 -13.75
CA SER A 88 -7.48 -5.54 -13.54
C SER A 88 -8.93 -5.28 -13.97
N LEU A 89 -9.43 -5.99 -14.98
CA LEU A 89 -10.83 -5.87 -15.43
C LEU A 89 -11.82 -6.41 -14.40
N SER A 90 -11.39 -7.35 -13.56
CA SER A 90 -12.24 -7.88 -12.47
C SER A 90 -12.40 -6.89 -11.30
N ARG A 91 -11.51 -5.88 -11.22
CA ARG A 91 -11.43 -4.88 -10.14
C ARG A 91 -11.39 -3.45 -10.72
N PRO A 92 -12.47 -2.98 -11.36
CA PRO A 92 -12.53 -1.66 -11.97
C PRO A 92 -12.15 -0.54 -10.99
N VAL A 93 -11.60 0.55 -11.52
CA VAL A 93 -11.26 1.77 -10.75
C VAL A 93 -12.40 2.23 -9.84
N LEU A 94 -13.63 2.17 -10.32
CA LEU A 94 -14.81 2.59 -9.56
C LEU A 94 -15.12 1.69 -8.36
N CYS A 95 -14.65 0.43 -8.32
CA CYS A 95 -14.80 -0.41 -7.13
C CYS A 95 -13.98 0.12 -5.93
N GLU A 96 -12.81 0.69 -6.22
CA GLU A 96 -11.96 1.32 -5.21
C GLU A 96 -12.50 2.70 -4.82
N ALA A 97 -12.87 3.53 -5.79
CA ALA A 97 -13.41 4.88 -5.54
C ALA A 97 -14.72 4.84 -4.74
N GLU A 98 -15.65 3.93 -5.07
CA GLU A 98 -16.90 3.74 -4.33
C GLU A 98 -16.64 3.30 -2.89
N ALA A 99 -15.81 2.28 -2.69
CA ALA A 99 -15.49 1.80 -1.35
C ALA A 99 -14.76 2.87 -0.51
N THR A 100 -13.85 3.64 -1.13
CA THR A 100 -13.20 4.79 -0.48
C THR A 100 -14.23 5.84 -0.06
N SER A 101 -15.16 6.20 -0.95
CA SER A 101 -16.22 7.16 -0.65
C SER A 101 -17.11 6.68 0.50
N ARG A 102 -17.50 5.42 0.48
CA ARG A 102 -18.33 4.80 1.52
C ARG A 102 -17.61 4.80 2.88
N ALA A 103 -16.32 4.46 2.91
CA ALA A 103 -15.50 4.51 4.12
C ALA A 103 -15.37 5.97 4.66
N VAL A 104 -15.20 6.95 3.78
CA VAL A 104 -15.15 8.37 4.13
C VAL A 104 -16.46 8.84 4.77
N TYR A 105 -17.62 8.47 4.20
CA TYR A 105 -18.91 8.80 4.81
C TYR A 105 -19.10 8.16 6.18
N MET A 106 -18.65 6.92 6.37
CA MET A 106 -18.67 6.28 7.70
C MET A 106 -17.75 7.01 8.70
N ALA A 107 -16.55 7.41 8.28
CA ALA A 107 -15.64 8.18 9.09
C ALA A 107 -16.22 9.56 9.48
N LYS A 108 -16.85 10.25 8.51
CA LYS A 108 -17.56 11.53 8.74
C LYS A 108 -18.67 11.37 9.76
N MET A 109 -19.51 10.34 9.65
CA MET A 109 -20.58 10.07 10.62
C MET A 109 -20.07 9.69 12.01
N ALA A 110 -18.96 8.95 12.09
CA ALA A 110 -18.32 8.59 13.35
C ALA A 110 -17.51 9.75 13.95
N ASP A 111 -17.22 10.81 13.16
CA ASP A 111 -16.28 11.87 13.49
C ASP A 111 -14.92 11.30 13.93
N ALA A 112 -14.39 10.34 13.17
CA ALA A 112 -13.21 9.56 13.48
C ALA A 112 -12.19 9.62 12.33
N PRO A 113 -10.86 9.56 12.65
CA PRO A 113 -9.84 9.50 11.60
C PRO A 113 -9.91 8.19 10.82
N LEU A 114 -9.74 8.31 9.50
CA LEU A 114 -9.69 7.20 8.55
C LEU A 114 -8.40 7.26 7.74
N PHE A 115 -7.79 6.12 7.49
CA PHE A 115 -6.64 6.00 6.59
C PHE A 115 -6.91 4.93 5.52
N VAL A 116 -6.93 5.34 4.25
CA VAL A 116 -7.08 4.42 3.11
C VAL A 116 -5.70 4.00 2.64
N VAL A 117 -5.39 2.71 2.75
CA VAL A 117 -4.08 2.16 2.35
C VAL A 117 -4.01 1.94 0.84
N HIS A 118 -2.80 1.94 0.27
CA HIS A 118 -2.48 1.51 -1.10
C HIS A 118 -3.44 2.03 -2.20
N VAL A 119 -3.78 3.34 -2.18
CA VAL A 119 -4.62 3.98 -3.21
C VAL A 119 -3.94 3.89 -4.58
N THR A 120 -4.68 3.49 -5.62
CA THR A 120 -4.12 3.16 -6.93
C THR A 120 -4.50 4.10 -8.05
N ASN A 121 -5.52 4.94 -7.89
CA ASN A 121 -6.12 5.67 -9.00
C ASN A 121 -6.60 7.08 -8.61
N ARG A 122 -6.80 7.90 -9.64
CA ARG A 122 -7.26 9.29 -9.51
C ARG A 122 -8.58 9.41 -8.77
N ALA A 123 -9.57 8.59 -9.12
CA ALA A 123 -10.92 8.75 -8.57
C ALA A 123 -10.95 8.52 -7.05
N ALA A 124 -10.23 7.51 -6.54
CA ALA A 124 -10.13 7.26 -5.10
C ALA A 124 -9.33 8.36 -4.37
N ALA A 125 -8.24 8.86 -4.97
CA ALA A 125 -7.46 9.94 -4.37
C ALA A 125 -8.23 11.27 -4.34
N GLU A 126 -9.04 11.56 -5.34
CA GLU A 126 -9.91 12.75 -5.38
C GLU A 126 -10.98 12.70 -4.28
N VAL A 127 -11.58 11.54 -4.00
CA VAL A 127 -12.49 11.36 -2.85
C VAL A 127 -11.82 11.75 -1.53
N LEU A 128 -10.58 11.33 -1.31
CA LEU A 128 -9.84 11.68 -0.08
C LEU A 128 -9.49 13.17 -0.01
N ARG A 129 -9.11 13.76 -1.14
CA ARG A 129 -8.84 15.21 -1.22
C ARG A 129 -10.08 16.01 -0.86
N GLU A 130 -11.21 15.74 -1.54
CA GLU A 130 -12.47 16.43 -1.32
C GLU A 130 -12.96 16.29 0.12
N ALA A 131 -12.85 15.08 0.70
CA ALA A 131 -13.19 14.85 2.10
C ALA A 131 -12.39 15.75 3.06
N ARG A 132 -11.07 15.89 2.81
CA ARG A 132 -10.24 16.78 3.64
C ARG A 132 -10.56 18.26 3.43
N ASP A 133 -10.87 18.67 2.20
CA ASP A 133 -11.30 20.04 1.90
C ASP A 133 -12.59 20.38 2.66
N GLU A 134 -13.45 19.39 2.94
CA GLU A 134 -14.62 19.48 3.81
C GLU A 134 -14.33 19.34 5.31
N GLY A 135 -13.06 19.15 5.71
CA GLY A 135 -12.65 19.01 7.11
C GLY A 135 -12.76 17.59 7.68
N VAL A 136 -13.05 16.57 6.87
CA VAL A 136 -13.05 15.18 7.31
C VAL A 136 -11.60 14.69 7.48
N GLN A 137 -11.31 14.01 8.57
CA GLN A 137 -9.98 13.43 8.82
C GLN A 137 -9.79 12.12 8.03
N ALA A 138 -9.84 12.21 6.70
CA ALA A 138 -9.66 11.09 5.78
C ALA A 138 -8.32 11.23 5.04
N PHE A 139 -7.43 10.29 5.24
CA PHE A 139 -6.08 10.28 4.71
C PHE A 139 -5.83 9.02 3.88
N GLY A 140 -4.75 9.00 3.12
CA GLY A 140 -4.37 7.83 2.35
C GLY A 140 -2.91 7.82 1.93
N GLU A 141 -2.46 6.65 1.52
CA GLU A 141 -1.14 6.40 0.96
C GLU A 141 -1.24 5.68 -0.38
N THR A 142 -0.18 5.75 -1.18
CA THR A 142 0.00 4.85 -2.32
C THR A 142 1.22 3.96 -2.10
N CYS A 143 1.51 3.08 -3.07
CA CYS A 143 2.66 2.19 -3.00
C CYS A 143 3.56 2.35 -4.22
N THR A 144 4.84 1.96 -4.07
CA THR A 144 5.84 2.07 -5.13
C THR A 144 5.42 1.45 -6.45
N HIS A 145 4.75 0.30 -6.41
CA HIS A 145 4.31 -0.38 -7.62
C HIS A 145 3.20 0.37 -8.36
N TYR A 146 2.33 1.12 -7.69
CA TYR A 146 1.32 1.99 -8.35
C TYR A 146 1.90 3.28 -8.92
N MET A 147 3.15 3.60 -8.58
CA MET A 147 3.88 4.76 -9.09
C MET A 147 4.88 4.41 -10.19
N SER A 148 5.09 3.12 -10.49
CA SER A 148 6.14 2.66 -11.41
C SER A 148 5.73 1.53 -12.35
N LEU A 149 4.70 0.76 -12.03
CA LEU A 149 4.16 -0.32 -12.84
C LEU A 149 2.74 0.02 -13.29
N ASN A 150 2.34 -0.48 -14.46
CA ASN A 150 1.00 -0.28 -14.98
C ASN A 150 0.34 -1.61 -15.38
N ASP A 151 -0.92 -1.56 -15.80
CA ASP A 151 -1.72 -2.73 -16.17
C ASP A 151 -1.14 -3.56 -17.34
N LYS A 152 -0.27 -2.96 -18.19
CA LYS A 152 0.45 -3.68 -19.25
C LYS A 152 1.40 -4.75 -18.70
N ASN A 153 1.84 -4.63 -17.45
CA ASN A 153 2.64 -5.66 -16.80
C ASN A 153 1.86 -6.97 -16.63
N LEU A 154 0.53 -6.93 -16.53
CA LEU A 154 -0.34 -8.10 -16.44
C LEU A 154 -0.45 -8.86 -17.78
N GLU A 155 -0.14 -8.21 -18.91
CA GLU A 155 -0.20 -8.78 -20.26
C GLU A 155 1.08 -9.55 -20.65
N LYS A 156 2.09 -9.62 -19.78
CA LYS A 156 3.35 -10.29 -20.10
C LYS A 156 3.13 -11.77 -20.45
N PRO A 157 3.76 -12.26 -21.53
CA PRO A 157 3.57 -13.62 -22.02
C PRO A 157 4.09 -14.68 -21.03
N ASN A 158 3.78 -15.95 -21.30
CA ASN A 158 4.27 -17.10 -20.54
C ASN A 158 3.93 -17.05 -19.05
N PHE A 159 2.76 -16.50 -18.73
CA PHE A 159 2.27 -16.32 -17.37
C PHE A 159 3.11 -15.36 -16.51
N GLU A 160 4.09 -14.67 -17.07
CA GLU A 160 4.93 -13.69 -16.37
C GLU A 160 4.10 -12.52 -15.75
N GLY A 161 2.91 -12.24 -16.33
CA GLY A 161 1.96 -11.28 -15.80
C GLY A 161 1.54 -11.57 -14.34
N ALA A 162 1.58 -12.82 -13.90
CA ALA A 162 1.19 -13.23 -12.57
C ALA A 162 2.11 -12.65 -11.46
N LYS A 163 3.35 -12.29 -11.78
CA LYS A 163 4.28 -11.60 -10.86
C LYS A 163 3.73 -10.23 -10.40
N TYR A 164 2.86 -9.63 -11.21
CA TYR A 164 2.31 -8.28 -11.03
C TYR A 164 0.87 -8.29 -10.51
N VAL A 165 0.32 -9.45 -10.21
CA VAL A 165 -1.01 -9.57 -9.59
C VAL A 165 -0.93 -9.15 -8.12
N CYS A 166 -1.59 -8.03 -7.80
CA CYS A 166 -1.73 -7.47 -6.45
C CYS A 166 -3.14 -6.87 -6.26
N ASN A 167 -3.55 -6.63 -5.05
CA ASN A 167 -4.84 -6.02 -4.71
C ASN A 167 -4.66 -4.73 -3.91
N PRO A 168 -5.23 -3.61 -4.39
CA PRO A 168 -5.91 -3.41 -5.67
C PRO A 168 -4.98 -3.65 -6.86
N PRO A 169 -5.50 -3.87 -8.09
CA PRO A 169 -4.66 -4.18 -9.25
C PRO A 169 -3.91 -2.96 -9.79
N LEU A 170 -2.87 -3.23 -10.57
CA LEU A 170 -2.19 -2.19 -11.36
C LEU A 170 -3.18 -1.49 -12.30
N ARG A 171 -2.96 -0.20 -12.52
CA ARG A 171 -3.84 0.69 -13.26
C ARG A 171 -3.18 1.18 -14.57
N PRO A 172 -3.95 1.80 -15.49
CA PRO A 172 -3.38 2.44 -16.66
C PRO A 172 -2.30 3.47 -16.33
N GLN A 173 -1.41 3.75 -17.28
CA GLN A 173 -0.31 4.70 -17.10
C GLN A 173 -0.77 6.09 -16.62
N SER A 174 -1.95 6.53 -17.02
CA SER A 174 -2.53 7.79 -16.58
C SER A 174 -2.74 7.88 -15.06
N ASP A 175 -3.11 6.77 -14.41
CA ASP A 175 -3.22 6.71 -12.96
C ASP A 175 -1.84 6.64 -12.30
N VAL A 176 -0.88 5.90 -12.89
CA VAL A 176 0.52 5.87 -12.42
C VAL A 176 1.13 7.28 -12.39
N ASP A 177 0.92 8.05 -13.46
CA ASP A 177 1.41 9.43 -13.54
C ASP A 177 0.71 10.34 -12.53
N PHE A 178 -0.59 10.14 -12.34
CA PHE A 178 -1.37 10.88 -11.35
C PHE A 178 -0.95 10.57 -9.90
N MET A 179 -0.50 9.37 -9.59
CA MET A 179 -0.01 9.06 -8.23
C MET A 179 1.20 9.94 -7.85
N TRP A 180 2.10 10.23 -8.79
CA TRP A 180 3.18 11.19 -8.55
C TRP A 180 2.67 12.61 -8.29
N GLU A 181 1.67 13.06 -9.06
CA GLU A 181 1.01 14.34 -8.84
C GLU A 181 0.33 14.41 -7.46
N ALA A 182 -0.40 13.35 -7.09
CA ALA A 182 -1.07 13.25 -5.81
C ALA A 182 -0.11 13.32 -4.61
N ILE A 183 1.05 12.67 -4.71
CA ILE A 183 2.12 12.74 -3.70
C ILE A 183 2.74 14.13 -3.66
N GLN A 184 3.09 14.72 -4.82
CA GLN A 184 3.69 16.05 -4.89
C GLN A 184 2.77 17.11 -4.27
N ASN A 185 1.47 17.03 -4.52
CA ASN A 185 0.47 17.98 -4.03
C ASN A 185 -0.05 17.66 -2.60
N GLY A 186 0.39 16.56 -1.99
CA GLY A 186 -0.06 16.15 -0.66
C GLY A 186 -1.51 15.64 -0.61
N TRP A 187 -2.05 15.20 -1.74
CA TRP A 187 -3.37 14.54 -1.78
C TRP A 187 -3.28 13.11 -1.22
N LEU A 188 -2.13 12.47 -1.42
CA LEU A 188 -1.72 11.28 -0.69
C LEU A 188 -0.50 11.61 0.17
N LEU A 189 -0.43 11.04 1.36
CA LEU A 189 0.48 11.54 2.40
C LEU A 189 1.76 10.73 2.55
N ALA A 190 1.75 9.48 2.12
CA ALA A 190 2.89 8.57 2.28
C ALA A 190 3.01 7.63 1.08
N VAL A 191 4.19 7.04 0.93
CA VAL A 191 4.43 5.95 -0.02
C VAL A 191 4.93 4.73 0.73
N SER A 192 4.13 3.65 0.71
CA SER A 192 4.47 2.37 1.32
C SER A 192 4.92 1.34 0.29
N SER A 193 5.16 0.10 0.70
CA SER A 193 5.55 -0.99 -0.20
C SER A 193 4.42 -1.97 -0.45
N ASP A 194 3.46 -2.05 0.45
CA ASP A 194 2.48 -3.15 0.51
C ASP A 194 3.15 -4.52 0.28
N HIS A 195 4.31 -4.71 0.94
CA HIS A 195 5.11 -5.91 0.77
C HIS A 195 4.32 -7.15 1.15
N CYS A 196 4.14 -8.02 0.16
CA CYS A 196 3.50 -9.32 0.33
C CYS A 196 4.26 -10.36 -0.49
N ALA A 197 5.35 -10.87 0.06
CA ALA A 197 6.06 -12.00 -0.51
C ALA A 197 5.22 -13.27 -0.32
N VAL A 198 4.56 -13.70 -1.39
CA VAL A 198 3.68 -14.87 -1.36
C VAL A 198 4.52 -16.13 -1.11
N ILE A 199 4.22 -16.86 -0.03
CA ILE A 199 4.92 -18.11 0.32
C ILE A 199 4.83 -19.11 -0.85
N GLY A 200 5.98 -19.58 -1.33
CA GLY A 200 6.11 -20.43 -2.53
C GLY A 200 6.31 -19.66 -3.83
N GLY A 201 6.36 -18.32 -3.76
CA GLY A 201 6.80 -17.44 -4.84
C GLY A 201 5.98 -17.54 -6.14
N PHE A 202 6.63 -17.19 -7.24
CA PHE A 202 6.04 -17.23 -8.57
C PHE A 202 5.85 -18.68 -9.05
N LYS A 203 6.90 -19.50 -8.95
CA LYS A 203 6.90 -20.86 -9.52
C LYS A 203 5.91 -21.83 -8.88
N VAL A 204 5.52 -21.60 -7.63
CA VAL A 204 4.60 -22.50 -6.91
C VAL A 204 3.29 -21.81 -6.60
N ALA A 205 3.32 -20.71 -5.86
CA ALA A 205 2.08 -20.10 -5.37
C ALA A 205 1.30 -19.40 -6.48
N LYS A 206 1.95 -18.53 -7.28
CA LYS A 206 1.28 -17.83 -8.39
C LYS A 206 0.77 -18.81 -9.46
N HIS A 207 1.47 -19.90 -9.72
CA HIS A 207 1.07 -20.92 -10.70
C HIS A 207 -0.23 -21.66 -10.35
N ARG A 208 -0.74 -21.54 -9.11
CA ARG A 208 -2.09 -22.07 -8.79
C ARG A 208 -3.18 -21.42 -9.64
N GLY A 209 -2.95 -20.22 -10.16
CA GLY A 209 -3.88 -19.50 -11.02
C GLY A 209 -3.57 -19.57 -12.53
N ILE A 210 -2.74 -20.50 -13.00
CA ILE A 210 -2.31 -20.56 -14.41
C ILE A 210 -3.45 -20.68 -15.42
N ASN A 211 -4.57 -21.29 -15.03
CA ASN A 211 -5.78 -21.45 -15.85
C ASN A 211 -6.97 -20.61 -15.33
N ASP A 212 -6.76 -19.79 -14.29
CA ASP A 212 -7.81 -19.03 -13.65
C ASP A 212 -7.19 -17.90 -12.84
N PHE A 213 -7.18 -16.70 -13.41
CA PHE A 213 -6.55 -15.53 -12.78
C PHE A 213 -7.04 -15.25 -11.34
N SER A 214 -8.28 -15.61 -11.02
CA SER A 214 -8.87 -15.39 -9.70
C SER A 214 -8.22 -16.23 -8.59
N LYS A 215 -7.49 -17.28 -8.96
CA LYS A 215 -6.76 -18.17 -8.05
C LYS A 215 -5.28 -17.79 -7.89
N ILE A 216 -4.82 -16.75 -8.58
CA ILE A 216 -3.48 -16.23 -8.38
C ILE A 216 -3.44 -15.53 -7.02
N PRO A 217 -2.64 -15.96 -6.04
CA PRO A 217 -2.49 -15.23 -4.79
C PRO A 217 -1.99 -13.81 -5.05
N PRO A 218 -2.74 -12.76 -4.65
CA PRO A 218 -2.31 -11.38 -4.88
C PRO A 218 -1.19 -10.98 -3.92
N GLY A 219 -0.33 -10.08 -4.38
CA GLY A 219 0.78 -9.51 -3.63
C GLY A 219 2.11 -9.57 -4.37
N SER A 220 2.99 -8.65 -4.06
CA SER A 220 4.33 -8.56 -4.62
C SER A 220 5.36 -8.20 -3.54
N PRO A 221 6.62 -8.69 -3.63
CA PRO A 221 7.69 -8.18 -2.80
C PRO A 221 8.00 -6.71 -3.16
N GLY A 222 8.61 -5.95 -2.24
CA GLY A 222 8.95 -4.55 -2.53
C GLY A 222 9.46 -3.73 -1.36
N VAL A 223 9.57 -4.29 -0.14
CA VAL A 223 10.01 -3.52 1.03
C VAL A 223 11.45 -3.05 0.89
N GLN A 224 12.35 -3.88 0.37
CA GLN A 224 13.75 -3.54 0.12
C GLN A 224 13.87 -2.45 -0.96
N ASP A 225 13.04 -2.54 -2.00
CA ASP A 225 13.17 -1.69 -3.19
C ASP A 225 12.53 -0.31 -3.00
N ARG A 226 11.64 -0.15 -2.01
CA ARG A 226 10.77 1.02 -1.83
C ARG A 226 11.50 2.36 -1.92
N LEU A 227 12.51 2.57 -1.09
CA LEU A 227 13.21 3.87 -1.05
C LEU A 227 13.99 4.13 -2.33
N HIS A 228 14.64 3.10 -2.87
CA HIS A 228 15.43 3.20 -4.09
C HIS A 228 14.55 3.48 -5.32
N MET A 229 13.38 2.86 -5.40
CA MET A 229 12.39 3.12 -6.46
C MET A 229 11.86 4.55 -6.40
N ILE A 230 11.48 5.04 -5.20
CA ILE A 230 10.97 6.42 -5.03
C ILE A 230 12.09 7.43 -5.35
N TRP A 231 13.33 7.16 -4.95
CA TRP A 231 14.46 8.03 -5.30
C TRP A 231 14.68 8.05 -6.80
N THR A 232 14.86 6.88 -7.43
CA THR A 232 15.17 6.74 -8.86
C THR A 232 14.10 7.37 -9.75
N TYR A 233 12.83 6.99 -9.52
CA TYR A 233 11.71 7.38 -10.41
C TYR A 233 10.95 8.63 -9.96
N GLY A 234 11.24 9.12 -8.77
CA GLY A 234 10.68 10.34 -8.21
C GLY A 234 11.68 11.49 -8.20
N VAL A 235 12.73 11.37 -7.40
CA VAL A 235 13.70 12.45 -7.20
C VAL A 235 14.57 12.67 -8.44
N GLU A 236 15.21 11.63 -8.96
CA GLU A 236 16.11 11.73 -10.12
C GLU A 236 15.38 12.07 -11.44
N LYS A 237 14.10 11.70 -11.54
CA LYS A 237 13.25 12.09 -12.68
C LYS A 237 12.55 13.45 -12.45
N GLY A 238 12.83 14.15 -11.35
CA GLY A 238 12.30 15.50 -11.08
C GLY A 238 10.80 15.56 -10.75
N LYS A 239 10.16 14.43 -10.42
CA LYS A 239 8.74 14.38 -10.08
C LYS A 239 8.46 14.87 -8.65
N ILE A 240 9.40 14.66 -7.73
CA ILE A 240 9.34 15.14 -6.35
C ILE A 240 10.72 15.67 -5.92
N SER A 241 10.72 16.59 -4.96
CA SER A 241 11.96 17.09 -4.35
C SER A 241 12.55 16.08 -3.35
N ARG A 242 13.84 16.26 -3.00
CA ARG A 242 14.49 15.49 -1.91
C ARG A 242 13.75 15.68 -0.58
N THR A 243 13.29 16.90 -0.30
CA THR A 243 12.49 17.18 0.91
C THR A 243 11.17 16.43 0.90
N LYS A 244 10.47 16.40 -0.24
CA LYS A 244 9.23 15.64 -0.39
C LYS A 244 9.49 14.13 -0.24
N PHE A 245 10.60 13.61 -0.75
CA PHE A 245 11.00 12.22 -0.55
C PHE A 245 11.13 11.88 0.95
N VAL A 246 11.84 12.71 1.73
CA VAL A 246 11.96 12.50 3.18
C VAL A 246 10.62 12.64 3.88
N ASP A 247 9.81 13.62 3.47
CA ASP A 247 8.46 13.83 4.03
C ASP A 247 7.60 12.58 3.91
N VAL A 248 7.43 12.05 2.69
CA VAL A 248 6.49 10.94 2.41
C VAL A 248 7.03 9.56 2.80
N CYS A 249 8.35 9.43 2.98
CA CYS A 249 8.97 8.15 3.35
C CYS A 249 9.31 8.04 4.84
N CYS A 250 9.46 9.16 5.56
CA CYS A 250 9.95 9.19 6.93
C CYS A 250 9.08 10.06 7.84
N THR A 251 8.99 11.37 7.60
CA THR A 251 8.38 12.33 8.54
C THR A 251 6.86 12.11 8.65
N THR A 252 6.15 12.09 7.54
CA THR A 252 4.70 11.91 7.57
C THR A 252 4.28 10.51 8.04
N PRO A 253 4.94 9.39 7.66
CA PRO A 253 4.70 8.10 8.30
C PRO A 253 4.89 8.10 9.82
N ALA A 254 5.92 8.79 10.33
CA ALA A 254 6.12 8.91 11.78
C ALA A 254 4.98 9.68 12.47
N LYS A 255 4.45 10.73 11.83
CA LYS A 255 3.27 11.48 12.33
C LYS A 255 2.01 10.60 12.32
N ILE A 256 1.76 9.86 11.25
CA ILE A 256 0.62 8.94 11.14
C ILE A 256 0.67 7.86 12.23
N CYS A 257 1.87 7.34 12.51
CA CYS A 257 2.08 6.33 13.55
C CYS A 257 2.14 6.88 14.98
N GLY A 258 2.04 8.20 15.17
CA GLY A 258 2.09 8.83 16.49
C GLY A 258 3.46 8.79 17.19
N ILE A 259 4.55 8.59 16.44
CA ILE A 259 5.92 8.49 16.95
C ILE A 259 6.82 9.68 16.57
N TYR A 260 6.25 10.70 15.93
CA TYR A 260 6.91 11.97 15.69
C TYR A 260 6.84 12.83 16.98
N PRO A 261 7.88 13.58 17.41
CA PRO A 261 9.19 13.76 16.75
C PRO A 261 10.29 12.77 17.18
N GLN A 262 9.97 11.75 17.96
CA GLN A 262 10.96 10.74 18.36
C GLN A 262 11.62 10.09 17.15
N LYS A 263 10.82 9.84 16.09
CA LYS A 263 11.27 9.37 14.76
C LYS A 263 10.75 10.30 13.66
N GLY A 264 11.37 10.22 12.48
CA GLY A 264 10.93 10.96 11.29
C GLY A 264 11.57 12.33 11.11
N GLU A 265 12.50 12.72 11.98
CA GLU A 265 13.35 13.90 11.80
C GLU A 265 14.74 13.69 12.42
N ILE A 266 15.68 14.52 12.01
CA ILE A 266 17.03 14.60 12.61
C ILE A 266 17.06 15.86 13.49
N ALA A 267 16.83 15.68 14.77
CA ALA A 267 16.82 16.76 15.76
C ALA A 267 17.40 16.29 17.10
N VAL A 268 17.83 17.25 17.93
CA VAL A 268 18.28 16.95 19.29
C VAL A 268 17.10 16.41 20.12
N GLY A 269 17.26 15.20 20.66
CA GLY A 269 16.21 14.49 21.41
C GLY A 269 15.44 13.44 20.61
N SER A 270 15.57 13.42 19.27
CA SER A 270 15.05 12.35 18.43
C SER A 270 15.97 11.14 18.45
N ASP A 271 15.42 9.96 18.14
CA ASP A 271 16.23 8.75 17.98
C ASP A 271 17.19 8.93 16.78
N ALA A 272 18.44 8.46 16.94
CA ALA A 272 19.43 8.48 15.87
C ALA A 272 19.17 7.36 14.84
N ASP A 273 18.00 7.40 14.20
CA ASP A 273 17.61 6.57 13.07
C ASP A 273 18.00 7.32 11.80
N ILE A 274 19.19 7.02 11.28
CA ILE A 274 19.83 7.84 10.24
C ILE A 274 20.21 6.93 9.06
N VAL A 275 19.87 7.37 7.85
CA VAL A 275 20.33 6.76 6.61
C VAL A 275 21.35 7.68 5.95
N ILE A 276 22.55 7.17 5.70
CA ILE A 276 23.53 7.80 4.81
C ILE A 276 23.26 7.25 3.42
N PHE A 277 22.94 8.13 2.49
CA PHE A 277 22.49 7.77 1.16
C PHE A 277 23.47 8.28 0.08
N ASP A 278 23.96 7.35 -0.77
CA ASP A 278 24.74 7.70 -1.95
C ASP A 278 23.81 7.98 -3.14
N PRO A 279 23.66 9.24 -3.56
CA PRO A 279 22.79 9.59 -4.68
C PRO A 279 23.37 9.21 -6.06
N ASN A 280 24.67 8.88 -6.14
CA ASN A 280 25.37 8.64 -7.39
C ASN A 280 25.48 7.16 -7.76
N TYR A 281 25.11 6.27 -6.87
CA TYR A 281 25.09 4.84 -7.15
C TYR A 281 24.27 4.54 -8.40
N LYS A 282 24.75 3.60 -9.23
CA LYS A 282 24.04 3.11 -10.42
C LYS A 282 24.04 1.60 -10.43
N GLY A 283 22.87 1.03 -10.61
CA GLY A 283 22.65 -0.42 -10.65
C GLY A 283 21.36 -0.77 -11.36
N VAL A 284 20.95 -2.00 -11.19
CA VAL A 284 19.73 -2.55 -11.74
C VAL A 284 19.08 -3.40 -10.65
N PHE A 285 17.77 -3.25 -10.44
CA PHE A 285 17.03 -4.13 -9.55
C PHE A 285 17.01 -5.53 -10.13
N ASN A 286 17.35 -6.52 -9.33
CA ASN A 286 17.31 -7.92 -9.73
C ASN A 286 16.98 -8.84 -8.56
N ASN A 287 16.49 -10.03 -8.88
CA ASN A 287 16.10 -11.00 -7.86
C ASN A 287 17.31 -11.70 -7.20
N GLU A 288 18.47 -11.75 -7.86
CA GLU A 288 19.66 -12.44 -7.33
C GLU A 288 20.25 -11.74 -6.10
N THR A 289 20.15 -10.40 -6.07
CA THR A 289 20.60 -9.57 -4.94
C THR A 289 19.47 -9.19 -3.98
N SER A 290 18.24 -9.63 -4.27
CA SER A 290 17.09 -9.37 -3.42
C SER A 290 17.16 -10.20 -2.14
N LEU A 291 16.89 -9.55 -1.01
CA LEU A 291 16.76 -10.19 0.30
C LEU A 291 15.32 -10.68 0.59
N HIS A 292 14.41 -10.49 -0.37
CA HIS A 292 13.06 -11.02 -0.26
C HIS A 292 13.08 -12.56 -0.35
N ASP A 293 12.41 -13.25 0.56
CA ASP A 293 12.27 -14.71 0.51
C ASP A 293 11.22 -15.12 -0.55
N THR A 294 11.58 -14.86 -1.82
CA THR A 294 10.76 -15.19 -3.00
C THR A 294 11.64 -15.36 -4.24
N ASP A 295 11.12 -16.03 -5.27
CA ASP A 295 11.84 -16.34 -6.50
C ASP A 295 11.62 -15.30 -7.62
N TYR A 296 11.13 -14.10 -7.30
CA TYR A 296 10.93 -13.02 -8.26
C TYR A 296 10.99 -11.65 -7.60
N ASN A 297 11.35 -10.64 -8.41
CA ASN A 297 11.23 -9.24 -8.05
C ASN A 297 10.34 -8.54 -9.10
N ALA A 298 9.35 -7.74 -8.66
CA ALA A 298 8.47 -7.02 -9.56
C ALA A 298 9.17 -5.91 -10.35
N TYR A 299 10.34 -5.46 -9.88
CA TYR A 299 11.17 -4.42 -10.51
C TYR A 299 12.37 -4.98 -11.26
N GLU A 300 12.41 -6.28 -11.55
CA GLU A 300 13.48 -6.94 -12.30
C GLU A 300 13.83 -6.17 -13.58
N GLY A 301 15.10 -5.80 -13.75
CA GLY A 301 15.59 -5.06 -14.91
C GLY A 301 15.39 -3.54 -14.85
N PHE A 302 14.74 -2.99 -13.83
CA PHE A 302 14.61 -1.55 -13.65
C PHE A 302 15.95 -0.90 -13.28
N GLU A 303 16.21 0.31 -13.81
CA GLU A 303 17.37 1.13 -13.40
C GLU A 303 17.25 1.48 -11.93
N GLN A 304 18.36 1.40 -11.20
CA GLN A 304 18.49 1.92 -9.85
C GLN A 304 19.52 3.06 -9.83
N ILE A 305 19.09 4.23 -9.36
CA ILE A 305 19.96 5.36 -9.05
C ILE A 305 19.85 5.65 -7.56
N GLY A 306 20.99 5.80 -6.90
CA GLY A 306 21.07 6.00 -5.47
C GLY A 306 20.86 4.73 -4.63
N ARG A 307 21.54 4.72 -3.47
CA ARG A 307 21.56 3.59 -2.56
C ARG A 307 21.77 4.03 -1.11
N ALA A 308 21.15 3.33 -0.17
CA ALA A 308 21.50 3.47 1.25
C ALA A 308 22.90 2.87 1.49
N GLU A 309 23.87 3.69 1.85
CA GLU A 309 25.24 3.25 2.17
C GLU A 309 25.34 2.71 3.58
N LYS A 310 24.75 3.45 4.55
CA LYS A 310 24.74 3.04 5.95
C LYS A 310 23.39 3.36 6.57
N VAL A 311 22.92 2.44 7.40
CA VAL A 311 21.68 2.63 8.16
C VAL A 311 21.99 2.48 9.64
N PHE A 312 21.65 3.51 10.41
CA PHE A 312 21.75 3.52 11.85
C PHE A 312 20.36 3.44 12.48
N LEU A 313 20.20 2.58 13.46
CA LEU A 313 19.01 2.47 14.30
C LEU A 313 19.40 2.80 15.74
N ARG A 314 18.86 3.89 16.28
CA ARG A 314 19.19 4.39 17.62
C ARG A 314 20.70 4.52 17.85
N GLY A 315 21.41 5.02 16.83
CA GLY A 315 22.86 5.22 16.84
C GLY A 315 23.72 3.99 16.57
N SER A 316 23.14 2.79 16.47
CA SER A 316 23.87 1.55 16.12
C SER A 316 23.80 1.31 14.63
N LEU A 317 24.94 1.04 13.98
CA LEU A 317 25.01 0.63 12.58
C LEU A 317 24.33 -0.75 12.43
N VAL A 318 23.28 -0.83 11.60
CA VAL A 318 22.49 -2.06 11.39
C VAL A 318 22.55 -2.58 9.96
N ALA A 319 22.91 -1.75 9.00
CA ALA A 319 23.14 -2.15 7.62
C ALA A 319 24.21 -1.28 6.95
N GLU A 320 24.99 -1.88 6.05
CA GLU A 320 26.04 -1.23 5.28
C GLU A 320 26.08 -1.81 3.85
N ASN A 321 26.33 -0.95 2.86
CA ASN A 321 26.44 -1.27 1.43
C ASN A 321 25.13 -1.71 0.74
N GLY A 322 24.00 -1.18 1.18
CA GLY A 322 22.71 -1.28 0.50
C GLY A 322 21.82 -2.37 1.00
#